data_70e756005cc99b9af989bdf81e6fcfb4
#
_entry.id   70e756005cc99b9af989bdf81e6fcfb4
#
_cell.length_a   1.000
_cell.length_b   1.000
_cell.length_c   1.000
_cell.angle_alpha   90.00
_cell.angle_beta   90.00
_cell.angle_gamma   90.00
#
_symmetry.space_group_name_H-M   'P 1'
#
loop_
_entity.id
_entity.type
_entity.pdbx_description
1 polymer ?
#
loop_
_entity_poly.entity_id
_entity_poly.type
_entity_poly.pdbx_seq_one_letter_code
_entity_poly.pdbx_strand_id
1 'polypeptide(L)'
;MKRTISAMRGPGSLNHNRRSFTAENVDPKRSSLNVIYRDEPIQKVYHELFDEAVKRYNAKQKRKDRCITDYYEHLRTGKQEKPFHELIVQIGNKDDMGVLTENGALAKELLDEYMQGFQERNQTLRVFGAFLHMDEATPHLHIDFVPYVSGWKGKGLDTKVSLKQALKALGFAGGSKRESELNQWINAEKEQLAAVMERHGIEWEQKGTHEEHLSVLDFKKQERSKEVAALEAAKQECQTDLTEMQEQLETAQTAVEAAEQRVQKAELTYQKQSQKLNKLAPIMEGLENLSAQYSQRPEEWVPEAATFETAKSYREKKAMPLIQKLVKVLFALHRKYWEVKNERDKYLHFYQDEKKATHHLSQRLKEVEAENSQLYAMKRDFRRVWNYFGAEKM
;
A
#
# COMPACT_ATOMS: atom_id res chain seq x y z
N MET A 1 9.83 -11.03 -25.38
CA MET A 1 9.26 -11.03 -24.00
C MET A 1 8.66 -12.40 -23.70
N LYS A 2 8.44 -12.75 -22.40
CA LYS A 2 7.80 -14.03 -22.01
C LYS A 2 6.40 -13.79 -21.48
N ARG A 3 5.43 -14.64 -21.89
CA ARG A 3 4.04 -14.58 -21.42
C ARG A 3 3.47 -15.97 -21.21
N THR A 4 2.58 -16.11 -20.24
CA THR A 4 1.86 -17.36 -19.99
C THR A 4 0.69 -17.52 -20.94
N ILE A 5 0.24 -18.75 -21.18
CA ILE A 5 -0.98 -19.08 -21.91
C ILE A 5 -1.93 -19.78 -20.95
N SER A 6 -3.15 -19.25 -20.83
CA SER A 6 -4.28 -19.94 -20.22
C SER A 6 -5.24 -20.42 -21.32
N ALA A 7 -5.52 -21.71 -21.35
CA ALA A 7 -6.59 -22.27 -22.13
C ALA A 7 -7.34 -23.29 -21.25
N MET A 8 -8.64 -23.10 -21.09
CA MET A 8 -9.44 -23.90 -20.18
C MET A 8 -10.86 -24.08 -20.68
N ARG A 9 -11.50 -25.12 -20.17
CA ARG A 9 -12.93 -25.34 -20.41
C ARG A 9 -13.75 -24.30 -19.64
N GLY A 10 -14.56 -23.55 -20.35
CA GLY A 10 -15.49 -22.58 -19.79
C GLY A 10 -16.76 -23.20 -19.24
N PRO A 11 -17.57 -22.44 -18.49
CA PRO A 11 -18.86 -22.85 -17.95
C PRO A 11 -19.96 -22.99 -19.03
N GLY A 12 -19.79 -22.34 -20.18
CA GLY A 12 -20.79 -22.30 -21.27
C GLY A 12 -21.88 -21.26 -21.02
N SER A 13 -21.53 -20.07 -20.56
CA SER A 13 -22.48 -18.99 -20.28
C SER A 13 -22.70 -18.10 -21.50
N LEU A 14 -23.59 -18.50 -22.42
CA LEU A 14 -23.88 -17.71 -23.63
C LEU A 14 -24.37 -16.29 -23.34
N ASN A 15 -25.09 -16.06 -22.25
CA ASN A 15 -25.55 -14.74 -21.86
C ASN A 15 -24.37 -13.83 -21.45
N HIS A 16 -23.34 -14.39 -20.78
CA HIS A 16 -22.12 -13.67 -20.47
C HIS A 16 -21.33 -13.37 -21.74
N ASN A 17 -21.15 -14.36 -22.61
CA ASN A 17 -20.36 -14.22 -23.85
C ASN A 17 -20.96 -13.16 -24.78
N ARG A 18 -22.29 -13.11 -24.88
CA ARG A 18 -23.06 -12.12 -25.66
C ARG A 18 -23.24 -10.77 -24.98
N ARG A 19 -22.78 -10.61 -23.73
CA ARG A 19 -23.09 -9.40 -22.94
C ARG A 19 -24.59 -9.11 -22.81
N SER A 20 -25.41 -10.17 -22.71
CA SER A 20 -26.86 -10.02 -22.45
C SER A 20 -27.16 -9.43 -21.05
N PHE A 21 -26.17 -9.39 -20.17
CA PHE A 21 -26.18 -8.68 -18.90
C PHE A 21 -24.76 -8.19 -18.60
N THR A 22 -24.63 -7.13 -17.76
CA THR A 22 -23.35 -6.59 -17.31
C THR A 22 -22.96 -7.27 -16.00
N ALA A 23 -21.88 -8.05 -16.00
CA ALA A 23 -21.31 -8.62 -14.78
C ALA A 23 -20.47 -7.55 -14.05
N GLU A 24 -20.22 -7.76 -12.77
CA GLU A 24 -19.52 -6.79 -11.90
C GLU A 24 -18.09 -6.45 -12.37
N ASN A 25 -17.43 -7.40 -13.06
CA ASN A 25 -16.07 -7.26 -13.60
C ASN A 25 -16.00 -6.69 -15.02
N VAL A 26 -17.14 -6.32 -15.61
CA VAL A 26 -17.27 -5.77 -16.96
C VAL A 26 -17.33 -4.25 -16.90
N ASP A 27 -16.50 -3.57 -17.68
CA ASP A 27 -16.58 -2.13 -17.90
C ASP A 27 -17.44 -1.82 -19.16
N PRO A 28 -18.69 -1.36 -19.00
CA PRO A 28 -19.59 -1.13 -20.13
C PRO A 28 -19.08 -0.12 -21.14
N LYS A 29 -18.20 0.80 -20.73
CA LYS A 29 -17.61 1.83 -21.63
C LYS A 29 -16.68 1.20 -22.66
N ARG A 30 -16.14 0.02 -22.39
CA ARG A 30 -15.21 -0.70 -23.25
C ARG A 30 -15.88 -1.85 -24.04
N SER A 31 -17.15 -2.15 -23.79
CA SER A 31 -17.85 -3.25 -24.48
C SER A 31 -17.91 -3.04 -26.02
N SER A 32 -17.79 -1.81 -26.50
CA SER A 32 -17.66 -1.51 -27.93
C SER A 32 -16.34 -1.99 -28.56
N LEU A 33 -15.34 -2.34 -27.74
CA LEU A 33 -14.05 -2.88 -28.19
C LEU A 33 -14.06 -4.40 -28.34
N ASN A 34 -15.11 -5.07 -27.85
CA ASN A 34 -15.30 -6.50 -27.98
C ASN A 34 -15.46 -6.88 -29.46
N VAL A 35 -14.98 -8.06 -29.83
CA VAL A 35 -15.11 -8.57 -31.20
C VAL A 35 -16.01 -9.80 -31.20
N ILE A 36 -16.96 -9.84 -32.11
CA ILE A 36 -17.84 -10.99 -32.35
C ILE A 36 -17.43 -11.61 -33.67
N TYR A 37 -16.78 -12.77 -33.63
CA TYR A 37 -16.39 -13.51 -34.82
C TYR A 37 -17.54 -14.37 -35.35
N ARG A 38 -18.35 -14.91 -34.42
CA ARG A 38 -19.51 -15.76 -34.73
C ARG A 38 -20.53 -15.68 -33.60
N ASP A 39 -21.81 -15.58 -33.97
CA ASP A 39 -22.94 -15.65 -33.05
C ASP A 39 -24.14 -16.23 -33.80
N GLU A 40 -24.21 -17.58 -33.83
CA GLU A 40 -25.30 -18.31 -34.44
C GLU A 40 -26.20 -18.94 -33.40
N PRO A 41 -27.54 -19.03 -33.62
CA PRO A 41 -28.41 -19.80 -32.74
C PRO A 41 -27.99 -21.27 -32.73
N ILE A 42 -27.74 -21.83 -31.55
CA ILE A 42 -27.31 -23.23 -31.40
C ILE A 42 -28.31 -24.20 -32.00
N GLN A 43 -29.60 -23.90 -31.94
CA GLN A 43 -30.68 -24.74 -32.56
C GLN A 43 -30.48 -24.87 -34.06
N LYS A 44 -30.10 -23.77 -34.75
CA LYS A 44 -29.80 -23.79 -36.18
C LYS A 44 -28.65 -24.75 -36.49
N VAL A 45 -27.58 -24.70 -35.70
CA VAL A 45 -26.43 -25.60 -35.87
C VAL A 45 -26.81 -27.06 -35.61
N TYR A 46 -27.70 -27.31 -34.68
CA TYR A 46 -28.22 -28.67 -34.45
C TYR A 46 -29.02 -29.19 -35.63
N HIS A 47 -29.89 -28.40 -36.23
CA HIS A 47 -30.61 -28.77 -37.44
C HIS A 47 -29.65 -29.06 -38.59
N GLU A 48 -28.63 -28.23 -38.81
CA GLU A 48 -27.61 -28.43 -39.85
C GLU A 48 -26.84 -29.75 -39.65
N LEU A 49 -26.45 -30.09 -38.43
CA LEU A 49 -25.59 -31.26 -38.18
C LEU A 49 -26.35 -32.57 -38.01
N PHE A 50 -27.57 -32.56 -37.46
CA PHE A 50 -28.16 -33.77 -36.93
C PHE A 50 -29.53 -34.15 -37.55
N ASP A 51 -30.25 -33.26 -38.22
CA ASP A 51 -31.59 -33.56 -38.72
C ASP A 51 -31.64 -34.84 -39.60
N GLU A 52 -30.68 -34.99 -40.50
CA GLU A 52 -30.62 -36.19 -41.35
C GLU A 52 -30.34 -37.48 -40.55
N ALA A 53 -29.49 -37.38 -39.50
CA ALA A 53 -29.23 -38.52 -38.62
C ALA A 53 -30.45 -38.86 -37.76
N VAL A 54 -31.16 -37.84 -37.30
CA VAL A 54 -32.43 -38.01 -36.56
C VAL A 54 -33.49 -38.66 -37.43
N LYS A 55 -33.66 -38.23 -38.70
CA LYS A 55 -34.58 -38.86 -39.67
C LYS A 55 -34.24 -40.34 -39.86
N ARG A 56 -32.94 -40.67 -40.12
CA ARG A 56 -32.51 -42.07 -40.28
C ARG A 56 -32.71 -42.90 -39.02
N TYR A 57 -32.52 -42.32 -37.84
CA TYR A 57 -32.72 -42.98 -36.56
C TYR A 57 -34.21 -43.26 -36.32
N ASN A 58 -35.07 -42.25 -36.47
CA ASN A 58 -36.51 -42.35 -36.26
C ASN A 58 -37.19 -43.37 -37.23
N ALA A 59 -36.74 -43.46 -38.48
CA ALA A 59 -37.21 -44.40 -39.44
C ALA A 59 -37.02 -45.89 -39.02
N LYS A 60 -36.04 -46.14 -38.13
CA LYS A 60 -35.76 -47.49 -37.58
C LYS A 60 -36.54 -47.80 -36.30
N GLN A 61 -37.26 -46.81 -35.75
CA GLN A 61 -37.97 -47.00 -34.49
C GLN A 61 -39.36 -47.59 -34.72
N LYS A 62 -39.64 -48.67 -34.00
CA LYS A 62 -40.97 -49.29 -34.02
C LYS A 62 -41.99 -48.60 -33.12
N ARG A 63 -41.52 -47.85 -32.14
CA ARG A 63 -42.31 -47.17 -31.12
C ARG A 63 -42.13 -45.68 -31.22
N LYS A 64 -43.21 -44.89 -31.22
CA LYS A 64 -43.17 -43.42 -31.34
C LYS A 64 -42.52 -42.74 -30.15
N ASP A 65 -42.62 -43.30 -28.94
CA ASP A 65 -41.98 -42.79 -27.73
C ASP A 65 -40.44 -42.86 -27.75
N ARG A 66 -39.86 -43.61 -28.71
CA ARG A 66 -38.40 -43.67 -28.95
C ARG A 66 -37.90 -42.73 -30.06
N CYS A 67 -38.81 -42.06 -30.74
CA CYS A 67 -38.44 -41.10 -31.76
C CYS A 67 -37.98 -39.80 -31.12
N ILE A 68 -36.95 -39.18 -31.71
CA ILE A 68 -36.42 -37.90 -31.30
C ILE A 68 -37.10 -36.84 -32.13
N THR A 69 -37.81 -35.91 -31.51
CA THR A 69 -38.48 -34.79 -32.20
C THR A 69 -37.54 -33.59 -32.35
N ASP A 70 -36.78 -33.31 -31.33
CA ASP A 70 -35.75 -32.24 -31.28
C ASP A 70 -34.51 -32.79 -30.57
N TYR A 71 -33.39 -32.85 -31.28
CA TYR A 71 -32.17 -33.45 -30.74
C TYR A 71 -31.46 -32.50 -29.74
N TYR A 72 -31.57 -31.18 -29.94
CA TYR A 72 -31.04 -30.21 -28.99
C TYR A 72 -31.77 -30.36 -27.65
N GLU A 73 -33.10 -30.34 -27.65
CA GLU A 73 -33.90 -30.48 -26.43
C GLU A 73 -33.70 -31.86 -25.77
N HIS A 74 -33.54 -32.90 -26.58
CA HIS A 74 -33.23 -34.24 -26.07
C HIS A 74 -31.90 -34.26 -25.27
N LEU A 75 -30.87 -33.59 -25.74
CA LEU A 75 -29.60 -33.49 -25.01
C LEU A 75 -29.66 -32.51 -23.84
N ARG A 76 -30.34 -31.37 -24.00
CA ARG A 76 -30.49 -30.36 -22.95
C ARG A 76 -31.18 -30.90 -21.71
N THR A 77 -32.15 -31.75 -21.90
CA THR A 77 -32.90 -32.43 -20.81
C THR A 77 -32.23 -33.72 -20.35
N GLY A 78 -31.30 -34.25 -21.13
CA GLY A 78 -30.51 -35.44 -20.80
C GLY A 78 -29.39 -35.16 -19.80
N LYS A 79 -28.84 -36.26 -19.24
CA LYS A 79 -27.73 -36.15 -18.25
C LYS A 79 -26.38 -36.67 -18.75
N GLN A 80 -26.32 -37.22 -19.99
CA GLN A 80 -25.17 -37.96 -20.46
C GLN A 80 -24.14 -37.08 -21.22
N GLU A 81 -24.62 -36.18 -22.06
CA GLU A 81 -23.78 -35.30 -22.87
C GLU A 81 -24.23 -33.84 -22.70
N LYS A 82 -23.29 -32.91 -22.68
CA LYS A 82 -23.61 -31.48 -22.76
C LYS A 82 -23.92 -31.09 -24.20
N PRO A 83 -24.93 -30.23 -24.45
CA PRO A 83 -25.25 -29.78 -25.80
C PRO A 83 -24.10 -29.09 -26.53
N PHE A 84 -23.25 -28.40 -25.80
CA PHE A 84 -22.05 -27.70 -26.33
C PHE A 84 -20.98 -27.58 -25.26
N HIS A 85 -19.81 -27.19 -25.68
CA HIS A 85 -18.67 -26.86 -24.81
C HIS A 85 -18.11 -25.51 -25.17
N GLU A 86 -17.41 -24.93 -24.21
CA GLU A 86 -16.70 -23.66 -24.33
C GLU A 86 -15.22 -23.86 -24.07
N LEU A 87 -14.37 -23.19 -24.86
CA LEU A 87 -12.95 -22.98 -24.61
C LEU A 87 -12.73 -21.50 -24.33
N ILE A 88 -12.08 -21.19 -23.20
CA ILE A 88 -11.62 -19.83 -22.87
C ILE A 88 -10.12 -19.79 -23.09
N VAL A 89 -9.63 -18.79 -23.83
CA VAL A 89 -8.21 -18.62 -24.16
C VAL A 89 -7.75 -17.21 -23.81
N GLN A 90 -6.61 -17.12 -23.12
CA GLN A 90 -6.03 -15.87 -22.66
C GLN A 90 -4.50 -15.92 -22.71
N ILE A 91 -3.86 -14.78 -22.97
CA ILE A 91 -2.41 -14.57 -22.89
C ILE A 91 -2.10 -13.70 -21.68
N GLY A 92 -1.14 -14.12 -20.84
CA GLY A 92 -0.70 -13.38 -19.67
C GLY A 92 -1.80 -13.16 -18.63
N ASN A 93 -1.70 -12.06 -17.91
CA ASN A 93 -2.64 -11.65 -16.86
C ASN A 93 -2.87 -10.12 -16.90
N LYS A 94 -3.65 -9.59 -15.95
CA LYS A 94 -4.00 -8.15 -15.88
C LYS A 94 -2.79 -7.23 -15.75
N ASP A 95 -1.68 -7.70 -15.18
CA ASP A 95 -0.50 -6.87 -14.86
C ASP A 95 0.46 -6.77 -16.05
N ASP A 96 0.48 -7.79 -16.94
CA ASP A 96 1.41 -7.90 -18.04
C ASP A 96 0.78 -7.82 -19.45
N MET A 97 -0.51 -8.19 -19.59
CA MET A 97 -1.30 -8.16 -20.83
C MET A 97 -2.70 -7.55 -20.60
N GLY A 98 -2.86 -6.72 -19.58
CA GLY A 98 -4.13 -6.09 -19.23
C GLY A 98 -4.64 -5.15 -20.35
N VAL A 99 -5.95 -5.06 -20.50
CA VAL A 99 -6.60 -4.25 -21.55
C VAL A 99 -6.19 -2.78 -21.54
N LEU A 100 -5.88 -2.23 -20.35
CA LEU A 100 -5.46 -0.82 -20.19
C LEU A 100 -3.96 -0.61 -20.39
N THR A 101 -3.19 -1.65 -20.69
CA THR A 101 -1.75 -1.57 -20.97
C THR A 101 -1.49 -1.50 -22.48
N GLU A 102 -0.31 -1.07 -22.89
CA GLU A 102 0.11 -1.10 -24.30
C GLU A 102 0.06 -2.53 -24.88
N ASN A 103 0.26 -3.53 -24.04
CA ASN A 103 0.20 -4.93 -24.42
C ASN A 103 -1.22 -5.46 -24.62
N GLY A 104 -2.25 -4.76 -24.17
CA GLY A 104 -3.64 -5.17 -24.35
C GLY A 104 -4.05 -5.20 -25.84
N ALA A 105 -3.57 -4.24 -26.63
CA ALA A 105 -3.79 -4.22 -28.08
C ALA A 105 -3.05 -5.39 -28.77
N LEU A 106 -1.83 -5.68 -28.35
CA LEU A 106 -1.05 -6.83 -28.82
C LEU A 106 -1.73 -8.16 -28.48
N ALA A 107 -2.24 -8.31 -27.26
CA ALA A 107 -3.00 -9.51 -26.88
C ALA A 107 -4.22 -9.73 -27.76
N LYS A 108 -4.95 -8.65 -28.11
CA LYS A 108 -6.06 -8.70 -29.06
C LYS A 108 -5.61 -9.22 -30.42
N GLU A 109 -4.55 -8.66 -31.01
CA GLU A 109 -4.01 -9.04 -32.31
C GLU A 109 -3.63 -10.54 -32.35
N LEU A 110 -2.94 -11.02 -31.32
CA LEU A 110 -2.55 -12.43 -31.20
C LEU A 110 -3.76 -13.36 -31.10
N LEU A 111 -4.78 -12.97 -30.33
CA LEU A 111 -6.00 -13.75 -30.19
C LEU A 111 -6.88 -13.71 -31.46
N ASP A 112 -6.87 -12.59 -32.19
CA ASP A 112 -7.49 -12.48 -33.50
C ASP A 112 -6.87 -13.49 -34.49
N GLU A 113 -5.55 -13.50 -34.60
CA GLU A 113 -4.81 -14.41 -35.50
C GLU A 113 -5.04 -15.89 -35.12
N TYR A 114 -5.01 -16.19 -33.81
CA TYR A 114 -5.30 -17.53 -33.33
C TYR A 114 -6.72 -18.00 -33.71
N MET A 115 -7.71 -17.12 -33.58
CA MET A 115 -9.12 -17.45 -33.85
C MET A 115 -9.37 -17.74 -35.35
N GLN A 116 -8.69 -17.04 -36.26
CA GLN A 116 -8.88 -17.22 -37.70
C GLN A 116 -8.69 -18.68 -38.15
N GLY A 117 -7.67 -19.36 -37.62
CA GLY A 117 -7.40 -20.76 -37.97
C GLY A 117 -8.14 -21.80 -37.13
N PHE A 118 -8.94 -21.39 -36.15
CA PHE A 118 -9.50 -22.33 -35.15
C PHE A 118 -10.44 -23.38 -35.78
N GLN A 119 -11.40 -22.96 -36.60
CA GLN A 119 -12.36 -23.88 -37.19
C GLN A 119 -11.71 -24.88 -38.19
N GLU A 120 -10.69 -24.49 -38.95
CA GLU A 120 -10.01 -25.36 -39.92
C GLU A 120 -9.27 -26.50 -39.21
N ARG A 121 -8.57 -26.21 -38.11
CA ARG A 121 -7.85 -27.25 -37.36
C ARG A 121 -8.76 -28.07 -36.45
N ASN A 122 -10.00 -27.61 -36.21
CA ASN A 122 -10.98 -28.26 -35.31
C ASN A 122 -12.27 -28.65 -36.06
N GLN A 123 -12.15 -29.43 -37.13
CA GLN A 123 -13.27 -29.74 -38.03
C GLN A 123 -14.47 -30.48 -37.38
N THR A 124 -14.23 -31.23 -36.30
CA THR A 124 -15.27 -31.95 -35.57
C THR A 124 -15.87 -31.13 -34.41
N LEU A 125 -15.41 -29.90 -34.25
CA LEU A 125 -15.91 -28.96 -33.27
C LEU A 125 -16.55 -27.77 -33.99
N ARG A 126 -17.88 -27.88 -34.26
CA ARG A 126 -18.60 -26.83 -35.01
C ARG A 126 -18.79 -25.60 -34.12
N VAL A 127 -17.99 -24.54 -34.36
CA VAL A 127 -18.08 -23.26 -33.65
C VAL A 127 -19.39 -22.57 -34.05
N PHE A 128 -20.17 -22.12 -33.04
CA PHE A 128 -21.40 -21.37 -33.24
C PHE A 128 -21.37 -20.00 -32.48
N GLY A 129 -20.50 -19.87 -31.49
CA GLY A 129 -20.23 -18.62 -30.77
C GLY A 129 -18.73 -18.40 -30.64
N ALA A 130 -18.25 -17.20 -30.94
CA ALA A 130 -16.87 -16.83 -30.70
C ALA A 130 -16.78 -15.33 -30.44
N PHE A 131 -16.29 -14.97 -29.23
CA PHE A 131 -16.30 -13.63 -28.72
C PHE A 131 -14.95 -13.29 -28.09
N LEU A 132 -14.36 -12.18 -28.46
CA LEU A 132 -13.19 -11.61 -27.79
C LEU A 132 -13.65 -10.47 -26.88
N HIS A 133 -13.40 -10.62 -25.60
CA HIS A 133 -13.75 -9.62 -24.61
C HIS A 133 -12.57 -8.70 -24.32
N MET A 134 -12.80 -7.39 -24.51
CA MET A 134 -11.88 -6.30 -24.23
C MET A 134 -12.39 -5.40 -23.08
N ASP A 135 -13.51 -5.77 -22.48
CA ASP A 135 -14.19 -5.00 -21.45
C ASP A 135 -14.01 -5.54 -20.02
N GLU A 136 -13.15 -6.54 -19.86
CA GLU A 136 -12.70 -7.05 -18.56
C GLU A 136 -11.22 -6.68 -18.29
N ALA A 137 -10.60 -7.28 -17.30
CA ALA A 137 -9.24 -6.93 -16.90
C ALA A 137 -8.17 -7.32 -17.93
N THR A 138 -8.35 -8.46 -18.61
CA THR A 138 -7.41 -9.02 -19.58
C THR A 138 -8.15 -9.48 -20.84
N PRO A 139 -7.63 -9.22 -22.05
CA PRO A 139 -8.24 -9.75 -23.29
C PRO A 139 -8.32 -11.27 -23.26
N HIS A 140 -9.47 -11.82 -23.58
CA HIS A 140 -9.67 -13.27 -23.67
C HIS A 140 -10.77 -13.65 -24.64
N LEU A 141 -10.61 -14.84 -25.24
CA LEU A 141 -11.56 -15.43 -26.18
C LEU A 141 -12.48 -16.42 -25.49
N HIS A 142 -13.76 -16.35 -25.80
CA HIS A 142 -14.76 -17.39 -25.55
C HIS A 142 -15.13 -18.06 -26.85
N ILE A 143 -14.91 -19.37 -26.98
CA ILE A 143 -15.20 -20.15 -28.17
C ILE A 143 -16.19 -21.24 -27.82
N ASP A 144 -17.43 -21.06 -28.25
CA ASP A 144 -18.56 -22.00 -28.01
C ASP A 144 -18.71 -22.93 -29.21
N PHE A 145 -18.67 -24.23 -29.01
CA PHE A 145 -18.72 -25.21 -30.09
C PHE A 145 -19.56 -26.44 -29.73
N VAL A 146 -20.17 -27.06 -30.79
CA VAL A 146 -20.85 -28.34 -30.72
C VAL A 146 -19.87 -29.41 -31.22
N PRO A 147 -19.39 -30.32 -30.32
CA PRO A 147 -18.55 -31.43 -30.72
C PRO A 147 -19.40 -32.56 -31.35
N TYR A 148 -19.06 -33.00 -32.53
CA TYR A 148 -19.83 -34.05 -33.19
C TYR A 148 -18.94 -35.12 -33.84
N VAL A 149 -19.51 -36.28 -34.01
CA VAL A 149 -18.90 -37.40 -34.74
C VAL A 149 -19.93 -37.97 -35.73
N SER A 150 -19.46 -38.26 -36.94
CA SER A 150 -20.26 -38.91 -38.02
C SER A 150 -19.82 -40.35 -38.23
N GLY A 151 -20.69 -41.19 -38.81
CA GLY A 151 -20.39 -42.59 -39.11
C GLY A 151 -20.30 -43.48 -37.86
N TRP A 152 -20.95 -43.10 -36.75
CA TRP A 152 -20.98 -43.92 -35.55
C TRP A 152 -21.74 -45.24 -35.77
N LYS A 153 -21.08 -46.38 -35.49
CA LYS A 153 -21.63 -47.72 -35.71
C LYS A 153 -22.34 -48.33 -34.48
N GLY A 154 -22.30 -47.62 -33.36
CA GLY A 154 -22.94 -48.08 -32.11
C GLY A 154 -24.43 -47.76 -32.05
N LYS A 155 -25.02 -47.97 -30.84
CA LYS A 155 -26.42 -47.61 -30.59
C LYS A 155 -26.63 -46.08 -30.66
N GLY A 156 -27.80 -45.64 -31.13
CA GLY A 156 -28.18 -44.24 -31.26
C GLY A 156 -28.05 -43.66 -32.65
N LEU A 157 -27.82 -42.35 -32.74
CA LEU A 157 -27.62 -41.66 -34.02
C LEU A 157 -26.25 -42.00 -34.63
N ASP A 158 -26.18 -42.08 -35.95
CA ASP A 158 -24.93 -42.26 -36.69
C ASP A 158 -24.12 -40.98 -36.78
N THR A 159 -24.75 -39.82 -36.64
CA THR A 159 -24.11 -38.54 -36.37
C THR A 159 -24.65 -38.01 -35.04
N LYS A 160 -23.78 -37.78 -34.07
CA LYS A 160 -24.20 -37.45 -32.69
C LYS A 160 -23.19 -36.50 -32.00
N VAL A 161 -23.67 -35.84 -30.96
CA VAL A 161 -22.80 -35.07 -30.06
C VAL A 161 -21.96 -36.03 -29.22
N SER A 162 -20.66 -35.84 -29.21
CA SER A 162 -19.74 -36.49 -28.28
C SER A 162 -18.38 -35.81 -28.31
N LEU A 163 -18.02 -35.11 -27.22
CA LEU A 163 -16.74 -34.47 -27.10
C LEU A 163 -15.59 -35.48 -27.25
N LYS A 164 -15.66 -36.59 -26.55
CA LYS A 164 -14.63 -37.63 -26.58
C LYS A 164 -14.37 -38.16 -27.98
N GLN A 165 -15.43 -38.48 -28.73
CA GLN A 165 -15.29 -39.05 -30.08
C GLN A 165 -14.87 -37.98 -31.12
N ALA A 166 -15.33 -36.74 -30.95
CA ALA A 166 -14.93 -35.63 -31.78
C ALA A 166 -13.41 -35.38 -31.67
N LEU A 167 -12.89 -35.35 -30.42
CA LEU A 167 -11.46 -35.18 -30.18
C LEU A 167 -10.62 -36.37 -30.67
N LYS A 168 -11.14 -37.61 -30.53
CA LYS A 168 -10.49 -38.80 -31.14
C LYS A 168 -10.40 -38.71 -32.65
N ALA A 169 -11.43 -38.20 -33.32
CA ALA A 169 -11.42 -38.01 -34.78
C ALA A 169 -10.39 -36.92 -35.19
N LEU A 170 -10.02 -36.00 -34.31
CA LEU A 170 -8.92 -35.04 -34.50
C LEU A 170 -7.55 -35.61 -34.16
N GLY A 171 -7.45 -36.89 -33.73
CA GLY A 171 -6.18 -37.54 -33.41
C GLY A 171 -5.82 -37.62 -31.92
N PHE A 172 -6.62 -37.08 -31.04
CA PHE A 172 -6.37 -37.13 -29.59
C PHE A 172 -6.89 -38.44 -28.97
N ALA A 173 -5.99 -39.40 -28.79
CA ALA A 173 -6.38 -40.75 -28.39
C ALA A 173 -6.72 -40.88 -26.90
N GLY A 174 -6.30 -39.92 -26.07
CA GLY A 174 -6.34 -40.03 -24.62
C GLY A 174 -5.33 -41.05 -24.09
N GLY A 175 -5.37 -41.31 -22.81
CA GLY A 175 -4.46 -42.25 -22.16
C GLY A 175 -4.82 -42.41 -20.67
N SER A 176 -4.17 -41.65 -19.83
CA SER A 176 -4.45 -41.61 -18.40
C SER A 176 -5.52 -40.56 -18.04
N LYS A 177 -5.91 -40.49 -16.78
CA LYS A 177 -6.79 -39.44 -16.26
C LYS A 177 -6.20 -38.04 -16.46
N ARG A 178 -4.89 -37.91 -16.42
CA ARG A 178 -4.14 -36.62 -16.63
C ARG A 178 -3.94 -36.30 -18.10
N GLU A 179 -3.91 -37.32 -18.96
CA GLU A 179 -3.75 -37.22 -20.42
C GLU A 179 -5.02 -37.64 -21.16
N SER A 180 -6.16 -37.09 -20.71
CA SER A 180 -7.43 -37.29 -21.42
C SER A 180 -7.39 -36.66 -22.82
N GLU A 181 -8.30 -37.10 -23.70
CA GLU A 181 -8.48 -36.54 -25.04
C GLU A 181 -8.63 -35.00 -24.97
N LEU A 182 -9.35 -34.49 -23.95
CA LEU A 182 -9.57 -33.06 -23.73
C LEU A 182 -8.28 -32.35 -23.33
N ASN A 183 -7.50 -32.91 -22.41
CA ASN A 183 -6.25 -32.29 -21.98
C ASN A 183 -5.21 -32.27 -23.08
N GLN A 184 -5.11 -33.34 -23.87
CA GLN A 184 -4.23 -33.38 -25.06
C GLN A 184 -4.61 -32.30 -26.06
N TRP A 185 -5.91 -32.16 -26.37
CA TRP A 185 -6.41 -31.13 -27.27
C TRP A 185 -6.15 -29.70 -26.74
N ILE A 186 -6.45 -29.43 -25.45
CA ILE A 186 -6.17 -28.11 -24.85
C ILE A 186 -4.69 -27.77 -24.92
N ASN A 187 -3.79 -28.74 -24.69
CA ASN A 187 -2.36 -28.52 -24.81
C ASN A 187 -1.95 -28.22 -26.25
N ALA A 188 -2.50 -28.97 -27.23
CA ALA A 188 -2.27 -28.67 -28.63
C ALA A 188 -2.76 -27.26 -29.05
N GLU A 189 -3.91 -26.80 -28.53
CA GLU A 189 -4.39 -25.44 -28.77
C GLU A 189 -3.52 -24.38 -28.11
N LYS A 190 -2.91 -24.66 -26.94
CA LYS A 190 -1.89 -23.79 -26.33
C LYS A 190 -0.63 -23.70 -27.21
N GLU A 191 -0.20 -24.82 -27.80
CA GLU A 191 0.94 -24.84 -28.72
C GLU A 191 0.66 -24.02 -30.00
N GLN A 192 -0.58 -24.09 -30.51
CA GLN A 192 -1.00 -23.25 -31.65
C GLN A 192 -0.94 -21.76 -31.30
N LEU A 193 -1.43 -21.38 -30.12
CA LEU A 193 -1.32 -19.99 -29.66
C LEU A 193 0.13 -19.58 -29.40
N ALA A 194 0.96 -20.47 -28.86
CA ALA A 194 2.37 -20.23 -28.66
C ALA A 194 3.10 -19.96 -29.99
N ALA A 195 2.76 -20.70 -31.07
CA ALA A 195 3.29 -20.47 -32.39
C ALA A 195 2.86 -19.10 -32.98
N VAL A 196 1.63 -18.64 -32.67
CA VAL A 196 1.21 -17.26 -33.01
C VAL A 196 2.07 -16.26 -32.24
N MET A 197 2.21 -16.43 -30.93
CA MET A 197 3.01 -15.54 -30.08
C MET A 197 4.47 -15.46 -30.52
N GLU A 198 5.07 -16.58 -30.89
CA GLU A 198 6.46 -16.64 -31.36
C GLU A 198 6.68 -15.80 -32.61
N ARG A 199 5.75 -15.82 -33.59
CA ARG A 199 5.80 -14.95 -34.78
C ARG A 199 5.86 -13.45 -34.45
N HIS A 200 5.30 -13.08 -33.28
CA HIS A 200 5.33 -11.71 -32.76
C HIS A 200 6.45 -11.47 -31.72
N GLY A 201 7.43 -12.38 -31.60
CA GLY A 201 8.58 -12.24 -30.69
C GLY A 201 8.26 -12.47 -29.23
N ILE A 202 7.18 -13.18 -28.91
CA ILE A 202 6.77 -13.50 -27.56
C ILE A 202 6.96 -14.98 -27.29
N GLU A 203 7.77 -15.31 -26.30
CA GLU A 203 8.04 -16.68 -25.86
C GLU A 203 6.98 -17.14 -24.86
N TRP A 204 6.48 -18.37 -25.02
CA TRP A 204 5.56 -18.98 -24.06
C TRP A 204 6.28 -19.34 -22.76
N GLU A 205 5.87 -18.74 -21.65
CA GLU A 205 6.33 -19.06 -20.30
C GLU A 205 5.51 -20.19 -19.71
N GLN A 206 6.12 -21.37 -19.54
CA GLN A 206 5.50 -22.52 -18.88
C GLN A 206 5.92 -22.54 -17.40
N LYS A 207 5.06 -22.06 -16.49
CA LYS A 207 5.36 -22.04 -15.05
C LYS A 207 5.44 -23.42 -14.40
N GLY A 208 4.98 -24.49 -15.06
CA GLY A 208 5.00 -25.86 -14.53
C GLY A 208 4.12 -26.09 -13.32
N THR A 209 3.41 -25.07 -12.85
CA THR A 209 2.46 -25.16 -11.75
C THR A 209 1.09 -25.54 -12.29
N HIS A 210 0.55 -26.68 -11.83
CA HIS A 210 -0.87 -26.95 -11.97
C HIS A 210 -1.62 -26.21 -10.87
N GLU A 211 -1.73 -24.88 -10.99
CA GLU A 211 -2.66 -24.15 -10.15
C GLU A 211 -4.07 -24.63 -10.49
N GLU A 212 -4.76 -25.21 -9.51
CA GLU A 212 -6.19 -25.49 -9.68
C GLU A 212 -6.89 -24.19 -10.00
N HIS A 213 -7.63 -24.18 -11.12
CA HIS A 213 -8.46 -23.02 -11.46
C HIS A 213 -9.50 -22.83 -10.37
N LEU A 214 -9.24 -21.85 -9.50
CA LEU A 214 -10.19 -21.43 -8.51
C LEU A 214 -11.45 -20.91 -9.22
N SER A 215 -12.62 -21.20 -8.66
CA SER A 215 -13.82 -20.50 -9.11
C SER A 215 -13.60 -18.98 -8.97
N VAL A 216 -14.29 -18.17 -9.78
CA VAL A 216 -14.23 -16.70 -9.68
C VAL A 216 -14.49 -16.22 -8.25
N LEU A 217 -15.37 -16.94 -7.52
CA LEU A 217 -15.68 -16.67 -6.13
C LEU A 217 -14.50 -16.99 -5.19
N ASP A 218 -13.81 -18.12 -5.40
CA ASP A 218 -12.66 -18.52 -4.58
C ASP A 218 -11.44 -17.66 -4.87
N PHE A 219 -11.23 -17.27 -6.13
CA PHE A 219 -10.21 -16.30 -6.51
C PHE A 219 -10.45 -14.93 -5.83
N LYS A 220 -11.70 -14.41 -5.92
CA LYS A 220 -12.07 -13.17 -5.21
C LYS A 220 -11.88 -13.27 -3.70
N LYS A 221 -12.20 -14.42 -3.08
CA LYS A 221 -11.94 -14.65 -1.66
C LYS A 221 -10.46 -14.64 -1.33
N GLN A 222 -9.63 -15.27 -2.16
CA GLN A 222 -8.19 -15.33 -1.96
C GLN A 222 -7.55 -13.94 -2.09
N GLU A 223 -7.92 -13.16 -3.10
CA GLU A 223 -7.44 -11.78 -3.27
C GLU A 223 -7.89 -10.89 -2.11
N ARG A 224 -9.16 -10.94 -1.71
CA ARG A 224 -9.64 -10.21 -0.53
C ARG A 224 -8.95 -10.64 0.76
N SER A 225 -8.61 -11.91 0.92
CA SER A 225 -7.86 -12.39 2.09
C SER A 225 -6.45 -11.81 2.14
N LYS A 226 -5.77 -11.67 0.98
CA LYS A 226 -4.46 -10.98 0.89
C LYS A 226 -4.58 -9.49 1.22
N GLU A 227 -5.60 -8.82 0.69
CA GLU A 227 -5.86 -7.40 0.99
C GLU A 227 -6.13 -7.19 2.47
N VAL A 228 -6.95 -8.04 3.08
CA VAL A 228 -7.25 -7.99 4.53
C VAL A 228 -5.99 -8.21 5.35
N ALA A 229 -5.17 -9.21 5.00
CA ALA A 229 -3.91 -9.48 5.70
C ALA A 229 -2.92 -8.30 5.60
N ALA A 230 -2.82 -7.66 4.42
CA ALA A 230 -1.99 -6.46 4.22
C ALA A 230 -2.50 -5.27 5.05
N LEU A 231 -3.82 -5.06 5.11
CA LEU A 231 -4.43 -4.01 5.94
C LEU A 231 -4.25 -4.29 7.44
N GLU A 232 -4.33 -5.54 7.88
CA GLU A 232 -4.09 -5.93 9.26
C GLU A 232 -2.62 -5.69 9.66
N ALA A 233 -1.67 -6.01 8.78
CA ALA A 233 -0.25 -5.74 8.99
C ALA A 233 0.02 -4.22 9.11
N ALA A 234 -0.49 -3.42 8.17
CA ALA A 234 -0.36 -1.95 8.21
C ALA A 234 -1.02 -1.33 9.45
N LYS A 235 -2.16 -1.88 9.89
CA LYS A 235 -2.81 -1.46 11.14
C LYS A 235 -1.94 -1.76 12.36
N GLN A 236 -1.30 -2.92 12.39
CA GLN A 236 -0.41 -3.31 13.48
C GLN A 236 0.83 -2.43 13.55
N GLU A 237 1.45 -2.13 12.41
CA GLU A 237 2.58 -1.21 12.29
C GLU A 237 2.20 0.19 12.80
N CYS A 238 1.11 0.77 12.31
CA CYS A 238 0.60 2.06 12.79
C CYS A 238 0.28 2.07 14.31
N GLN A 239 -0.17 0.94 14.87
CA GLN A 239 -0.41 0.80 16.30
C GLN A 239 0.90 0.83 17.11
N THR A 240 1.96 0.19 16.60
CA THR A 240 3.30 0.17 17.21
C THR A 240 3.90 1.57 17.17
N ASP A 241 3.90 2.23 16.02
CA ASP A 241 4.40 3.60 15.85
C ASP A 241 3.71 4.58 16.80
N LEU A 242 2.40 4.40 16.99
CA LEU A 242 1.61 5.25 17.88
C LEU A 242 1.99 5.05 19.35
N THR A 243 2.32 3.82 19.75
CA THR A 243 2.78 3.51 21.12
C THR A 243 4.16 4.12 21.36
N GLU A 244 5.10 3.94 20.43
CA GLU A 244 6.43 4.53 20.51
C GLU A 244 6.40 6.05 20.56
N MET A 245 5.54 6.67 19.75
CA MET A 245 5.37 8.12 19.72
C MET A 245 4.74 8.66 21.04
N GLN A 246 3.84 7.89 21.67
CA GLN A 246 3.30 8.25 22.97
C GLN A 246 4.37 8.23 24.06
N GLU A 247 5.25 7.24 24.08
CA GLU A 247 6.39 7.17 25.00
C GLU A 247 7.37 8.33 24.80
N GLN A 248 7.63 8.68 23.52
CA GLN A 248 8.47 9.84 23.18
C GLN A 248 7.83 11.16 23.66
N LEU A 249 6.52 11.31 23.49
CA LEU A 249 5.78 12.49 23.94
C LEU A 249 5.86 12.65 25.46
N GLU A 250 5.61 11.59 26.22
CA GLU A 250 5.69 11.59 27.70
C GLU A 250 7.12 11.93 28.17
N THR A 251 8.13 11.34 27.51
CA THR A 251 9.54 11.64 27.79
C THR A 251 9.88 13.10 27.50
N ALA A 252 9.42 13.65 26.38
CA ALA A 252 9.64 15.05 26.03
C ALA A 252 8.93 16.02 26.98
N GLN A 253 7.71 15.71 27.40
CA GLN A 253 6.96 16.51 28.38
C GLN A 253 7.68 16.55 29.74
N THR A 254 8.11 15.41 30.25
CA THR A 254 8.85 15.34 31.51
C THR A 254 10.18 16.08 31.44
N ALA A 255 10.87 16.04 30.29
CA ALA A 255 12.11 16.79 30.09
C ALA A 255 11.88 18.30 30.07
N VAL A 256 10.80 18.79 29.46
CA VAL A 256 10.43 20.23 29.47
C VAL A 256 10.09 20.68 30.89
N GLU A 257 9.26 19.93 31.61
CA GLU A 257 8.91 20.26 33.02
C GLU A 257 10.16 20.35 33.92
N ALA A 258 11.07 19.38 33.79
CA ALA A 258 12.33 19.41 34.54
C ALA A 258 13.23 20.60 34.17
N ALA A 259 13.27 20.99 32.89
CA ALA A 259 14.00 22.14 32.40
C ALA A 259 13.38 23.46 32.93
N GLU A 260 12.06 23.59 32.93
CA GLU A 260 11.37 24.76 33.48
C GLU A 260 11.64 24.94 34.98
N GLN A 261 11.64 23.85 35.75
CA GLN A 261 12.02 23.90 37.15
C GLN A 261 13.46 24.37 37.36
N ARG A 262 14.42 23.96 36.48
CA ARG A 262 15.81 24.43 36.54
C ARG A 262 15.91 25.93 36.22
N VAL A 263 15.19 26.38 35.19
CA VAL A 263 15.13 27.83 34.87
C VAL A 263 14.59 28.62 36.03
N GLN A 264 13.49 28.21 36.65
CA GLN A 264 12.91 28.92 37.79
C GLN A 264 13.90 28.98 38.96
N LYS A 265 14.59 27.88 39.26
CA LYS A 265 15.63 27.87 40.31
C LYS A 265 16.82 28.77 40.01
N ALA A 266 17.27 28.77 38.76
CA ALA A 266 18.35 29.63 38.28
C ALA A 266 17.96 31.13 38.40
N GLU A 267 16.74 31.46 37.97
CA GLU A 267 16.19 32.82 38.05
C GLU A 267 16.12 33.34 39.49
N LEU A 268 15.57 32.53 40.41
CA LEU A 268 15.53 32.89 41.82
C LEU A 268 16.89 33.14 42.43
N THR A 269 17.91 32.35 42.01
CA THR A 269 19.27 32.49 42.46
C THR A 269 19.91 33.76 41.90
N TYR A 270 19.72 34.04 40.62
CA TYR A 270 20.14 35.27 39.98
C TYR A 270 19.52 36.52 40.64
N GLN A 271 18.21 36.50 40.91
CA GLN A 271 17.50 37.59 41.59
C GLN A 271 18.07 37.86 42.99
N LYS A 272 18.34 36.78 43.77
CA LYS A 272 18.97 36.91 45.09
C LYS A 272 20.36 37.58 45.00
N GLN A 273 21.19 37.21 44.04
CA GLN A 273 22.52 37.82 43.88
C GLN A 273 22.41 39.25 43.37
N SER A 274 21.47 39.55 42.46
CA SER A 274 21.18 40.90 42.00
C SER A 274 20.74 41.82 43.17
N GLN A 275 19.87 41.33 44.07
CA GLN A 275 19.47 42.08 45.24
C GLN A 275 20.64 42.35 46.19
N LYS A 276 21.59 41.40 46.37
CA LYS A 276 22.80 41.63 47.15
C LYS A 276 23.67 42.70 46.52
N LEU A 277 23.87 42.68 45.20
CA LEU A 277 24.62 43.66 44.47
C LEU A 277 23.99 45.05 44.58
N ASN A 278 22.67 45.16 44.42
CA ASN A 278 21.94 46.42 44.55
C ASN A 278 22.05 47.02 45.94
N LYS A 279 22.19 46.20 47.00
CA LYS A 279 22.47 46.73 48.39
C LYS A 279 23.90 47.25 48.54
N LEU A 280 24.84 46.75 47.79
CA LEU A 280 26.24 47.20 47.81
C LEU A 280 26.48 48.44 46.94
N ALA A 281 25.70 48.66 45.87
CA ALA A 281 25.85 49.78 44.98
C ALA A 281 25.82 51.18 45.67
N PRO A 282 24.85 51.47 46.56
CA PRO A 282 24.83 52.76 47.27
C PRO A 282 26.07 52.98 48.17
N ILE A 283 26.62 51.89 48.72
CA ILE A 283 27.82 51.94 49.57
C ILE A 283 29.04 52.29 48.69
N MET A 284 29.14 51.73 47.50
CA MET A 284 30.20 52.03 46.54
C MET A 284 30.12 53.49 46.07
N GLU A 285 28.89 53.95 45.70
CA GLU A 285 28.64 55.34 45.32
C GLU A 285 28.97 56.32 46.46
N GLY A 286 28.61 55.95 47.68
CA GLY A 286 28.95 56.69 48.87
C GLY A 286 30.46 56.78 49.09
N LEU A 287 31.26 55.74 48.77
CA LEU A 287 32.70 55.75 48.83
C LEU A 287 33.30 56.59 47.73
N GLU A 288 32.76 56.63 46.51
CA GLU A 288 33.20 57.53 45.43
C GLU A 288 32.98 58.97 45.81
N ASN A 289 31.84 59.30 46.39
CA ASN A 289 31.52 60.62 46.87
C ASN A 289 32.51 61.06 48.03
N LEU A 290 32.75 60.11 48.96
CA LEU A 290 33.75 60.36 50.02
C LEU A 290 35.16 60.57 49.45
N SER A 291 35.55 59.77 48.41
CA SER A 291 36.84 59.93 47.74
C SER A 291 36.98 61.33 47.10
N ALA A 292 35.89 61.81 46.48
CA ALA A 292 35.87 63.17 45.92
C ALA A 292 36.01 64.24 46.97
N GLN A 293 35.35 64.12 48.13
CA GLN A 293 35.46 65.02 49.24
C GLN A 293 36.84 64.99 49.86
N TYR A 294 37.44 63.83 50.03
CA TYR A 294 38.80 63.66 50.50
C TYR A 294 39.84 64.35 49.59
N SER A 295 39.59 64.28 48.28
CA SER A 295 40.44 64.92 47.27
C SER A 295 40.36 66.46 47.35
N GLN A 296 39.22 67.04 47.70
CA GLN A 296 38.97 68.49 47.79
C GLN A 296 39.49 69.10 49.08
N ARG A 297 39.37 68.40 50.21
CA ARG A 297 39.79 68.94 51.55
C ARG A 297 40.44 67.84 52.37
N PRO A 298 41.61 67.35 51.96
CA PRO A 298 42.27 66.27 52.71
C PRO A 298 42.68 66.63 54.12
N GLU A 299 42.92 67.96 54.42
CA GLU A 299 43.26 68.47 55.76
C GLU A 299 42.16 68.19 56.81
N GLU A 300 40.87 68.17 56.43
CA GLU A 300 39.74 67.94 57.40
C GLU A 300 39.73 66.52 57.96
N TRP A 301 40.37 65.54 57.26
CA TRP A 301 40.33 64.12 57.57
C TRP A 301 41.59 63.62 58.29
N VAL A 302 42.62 64.47 58.30
CA VAL A 302 43.92 64.15 58.91
C VAL A 302 43.88 64.58 60.36
N PRO A 303 44.21 63.71 61.36
CA PRO A 303 44.23 64.09 62.73
C PRO A 303 45.19 65.24 62.97
N GLU A 304 44.77 66.24 63.75
CA GLU A 304 45.67 67.41 64.13
C GLU A 304 46.88 66.95 64.90
N ALA A 305 48.02 67.63 64.69
CA ALA A 305 49.22 67.39 65.41
C ALA A 305 49.10 68.01 66.81
N ALA A 306 49.60 67.32 67.82
CA ALA A 306 49.65 67.87 69.17
C ALA A 306 50.79 68.94 69.30
N THR A 307 50.65 69.89 70.20
CA THR A 307 51.67 70.87 70.45
C THR A 307 53.00 70.20 70.83
N PHE A 308 54.06 70.45 70.08
CA PHE A 308 55.39 69.84 70.17
C PHE A 308 55.49 68.37 69.69
N GLU A 309 54.50 67.85 68.92
CA GLU A 309 54.65 66.55 68.32
C GLU A 309 55.65 66.50 67.16
N THR A 310 56.55 65.53 67.22
CA THR A 310 57.53 65.41 66.09
C THR A 310 56.83 64.78 64.87
N ALA A 311 57.27 65.16 63.68
CA ALA A 311 56.75 64.63 62.41
C ALA A 311 56.81 63.10 62.35
N LYS A 312 57.85 62.50 62.93
CA LYS A 312 57.97 61.04 63.03
C LYS A 312 56.88 60.43 63.91
N SER A 313 56.67 61.02 65.07
CA SER A 313 55.61 60.53 66.01
C SER A 313 54.21 60.68 65.43
N TYR A 314 53.93 61.79 64.77
CA TYR A 314 52.65 62.01 64.09
C TYR A 314 52.42 60.97 62.96
N ARG A 315 53.42 60.76 62.10
CA ARG A 315 53.35 59.78 61.03
C ARG A 315 53.13 58.42 61.55
N GLU A 316 53.87 57.95 62.55
CA GLU A 316 53.81 56.59 63.07
C GLU A 316 52.54 56.34 63.91
N LYS A 317 52.08 57.29 64.71
CA LYS A 317 51.00 57.10 65.68
C LYS A 317 49.60 57.51 65.16
N LYS A 318 49.54 58.46 64.21
CA LYS A 318 48.26 59.01 63.71
C LYS A 318 48.06 58.75 62.21
N ALA A 319 48.95 59.22 61.33
CA ALA A 319 48.73 59.14 59.89
C ALA A 319 48.80 57.73 59.35
N MET A 320 49.82 56.94 59.69
CA MET A 320 49.94 55.54 59.17
C MET A 320 48.79 54.61 59.64
N PRO A 321 48.34 54.61 60.89
CA PRO A 321 47.23 53.85 61.31
C PRO A 321 45.92 54.21 60.58
N LEU A 322 45.66 55.47 60.32
CA LEU A 322 44.50 55.97 59.57
C LEU A 322 44.52 55.45 58.14
N ILE A 323 45.69 55.67 57.47
CA ILE A 323 45.90 55.22 56.10
C ILE A 323 45.70 53.68 56.02
N GLN A 324 46.30 52.93 56.94
CA GLN A 324 46.13 51.44 56.94
C GLN A 324 44.66 51.01 57.15
N LYS A 325 43.97 51.73 58.01
CA LYS A 325 42.53 51.45 58.24
C LYS A 325 41.69 51.71 56.97
N LEU A 326 41.89 52.87 56.33
CA LEU A 326 41.20 53.25 55.10
C LEU A 326 41.50 52.27 53.97
N VAL A 327 42.75 51.92 53.77
CA VAL A 327 43.18 50.97 52.75
C VAL A 327 42.52 49.57 52.98
N LYS A 328 42.52 49.09 54.23
CA LYS A 328 41.89 47.83 54.58
C LYS A 328 40.39 47.83 54.27
N VAL A 329 39.65 48.89 54.63
CA VAL A 329 38.22 49.00 54.35
C VAL A 329 37.98 49.07 52.85
N LEU A 330 38.72 49.86 52.11
CA LEU A 330 38.58 49.98 50.63
C LEU A 330 38.79 48.64 49.94
N PHE A 331 39.89 47.94 50.26
CA PHE A 331 40.14 46.61 49.64
C PHE A 331 39.12 45.58 50.04
N ALA A 332 38.63 45.61 51.31
CA ALA A 332 37.57 44.65 51.70
C ALA A 332 36.26 44.88 50.95
N LEU A 333 35.84 46.15 50.78
CA LEU A 333 34.64 46.51 50.04
C LEU A 333 34.79 46.21 48.52
N HIS A 334 35.93 46.61 47.94
CA HIS A 334 36.23 46.30 46.55
C HIS A 334 36.20 44.79 46.26
N ARG A 335 36.85 43.98 47.11
CA ARG A 335 36.80 42.53 47.02
C ARG A 335 35.37 42.00 47.09
N LYS A 336 34.60 42.44 48.07
CA LYS A 336 33.22 42.01 48.28
C LYS A 336 32.32 42.38 47.11
N TYR A 337 32.45 43.58 46.56
CA TYR A 337 31.70 44.00 45.37
C TYR A 337 31.99 43.11 44.19
N TRP A 338 33.28 42.84 43.86
CA TRP A 338 33.66 42.01 42.72
C TRP A 338 33.28 40.55 42.95
N GLU A 339 33.36 39.99 44.13
CA GLU A 339 32.85 38.65 44.45
C GLU A 339 31.38 38.55 44.12
N VAL A 340 30.53 39.42 44.61
CA VAL A 340 29.08 39.39 44.38
C VAL A 340 28.75 39.68 42.94
N LYS A 341 29.48 40.60 42.28
CA LYS A 341 29.31 40.89 40.86
C LYS A 341 29.62 39.66 39.99
N ASN A 342 30.74 39.02 40.23
CA ASN A 342 31.13 37.81 39.48
C ASN A 342 30.15 36.66 39.72
N GLU A 343 29.67 36.47 40.92
CA GLU A 343 28.61 35.47 41.23
C GLU A 343 27.33 35.79 40.45
N ARG A 344 26.86 37.06 40.49
CA ARG A 344 25.68 37.48 39.74
C ARG A 344 25.82 37.18 38.24
N ASP A 345 26.97 37.58 37.66
CA ASP A 345 27.20 37.40 36.23
C ASP A 345 27.26 35.90 35.84
N LYS A 346 27.88 35.08 36.70
CA LYS A 346 27.89 33.63 36.55
C LYS A 346 26.44 33.06 36.54
N TYR A 347 25.61 33.47 37.49
CA TYR A 347 24.22 32.99 37.55
C TYR A 347 23.36 33.58 36.43
N LEU A 348 23.66 34.77 35.93
CA LEU A 348 23.00 35.34 34.76
C LEU A 348 23.25 34.49 33.52
N HIS A 349 24.50 34.11 33.24
CA HIS A 349 24.84 33.23 32.13
C HIS A 349 24.16 31.88 32.27
N PHE A 350 24.26 31.27 33.44
CA PHE A 350 23.57 29.99 33.69
C PHE A 350 22.07 30.07 33.46
N TYR A 351 21.39 31.10 33.94
CA TYR A 351 19.96 31.34 33.69
C TYR A 351 19.64 31.48 32.19
N GLN A 352 20.47 32.25 31.47
CA GLN A 352 20.29 32.43 30.02
C GLN A 352 20.47 31.14 29.24
N ASP A 353 21.45 30.32 29.60
CA ASP A 353 21.71 29.04 28.95
C ASP A 353 20.61 28.03 29.22
N GLU A 354 20.13 27.91 30.47
CA GLU A 354 18.97 27.07 30.81
C GLU A 354 17.70 27.53 30.07
N LYS A 355 17.48 28.83 29.92
CA LYS A 355 16.35 29.38 29.18
C LYS A 355 16.41 29.02 27.69
N LYS A 356 17.61 29.10 27.06
CA LYS A 356 17.78 28.65 25.68
C LYS A 356 17.56 27.17 25.51
N ALA A 357 18.10 26.34 26.39
CA ALA A 357 17.91 24.90 26.39
C ALA A 357 16.43 24.52 26.53
N THR A 358 15.71 25.15 27.46
CA THR A 358 14.27 24.94 27.66
C THR A 358 13.47 25.35 26.42
N HIS A 359 13.83 26.46 25.76
CA HIS A 359 13.17 26.87 24.52
C HIS A 359 13.33 25.84 23.41
N HIS A 360 14.53 25.27 23.25
CA HIS A 360 14.79 24.21 22.28
C HIS A 360 13.98 22.94 22.58
N LEU A 361 13.92 22.53 23.85
CA LEU A 361 13.11 21.38 24.27
C LEU A 361 11.61 21.62 24.00
N SER A 362 11.11 22.82 24.28
CA SER A 362 9.71 23.17 23.99
C SER A 362 9.39 23.18 22.50
N GLN A 363 10.33 23.56 21.63
CA GLN A 363 10.17 23.44 20.19
C GLN A 363 10.11 21.97 19.77
N ARG A 364 11.00 21.14 20.29
CA ARG A 364 10.99 19.70 20.00
C ARG A 364 9.71 19.02 20.48
N LEU A 365 9.19 19.41 21.66
CA LEU A 365 7.90 18.90 22.14
C LEU A 365 6.77 19.22 21.16
N LYS A 366 6.70 20.43 20.62
CA LYS A 366 5.67 20.80 19.62
C LYS A 366 5.77 19.96 18.32
N GLU A 367 6.99 19.66 17.88
CA GLU A 367 7.20 18.77 16.73
C GLU A 367 6.64 17.37 16.99
N VAL A 368 6.98 16.78 18.15
CA VAL A 368 6.49 15.46 18.57
C VAL A 368 4.97 15.45 18.75
N GLU A 369 4.38 16.51 19.30
CA GLU A 369 2.91 16.67 19.41
C GLU A 369 2.23 16.72 18.04
N ALA A 370 2.84 17.39 17.05
CA ALA A 370 2.32 17.48 15.69
C ALA A 370 2.39 16.10 14.99
N GLU A 371 3.51 15.39 15.10
CA GLU A 371 3.70 14.04 14.58
C GLU A 371 2.68 13.06 15.19
N ASN A 372 2.50 13.10 16.51
CA ASN A 372 1.51 12.28 17.23
C ASN A 372 0.08 12.57 16.76
N SER A 373 -0.26 13.83 16.53
CA SER A 373 -1.58 14.23 16.02
C SER A 373 -1.84 13.68 14.62
N GLN A 374 -0.82 13.64 13.74
CA GLN A 374 -0.92 13.03 12.41
C GLN A 374 -1.16 11.51 12.50
N LEU A 375 -0.45 10.81 13.37
CA LEU A 375 -0.64 9.37 13.60
C LEU A 375 -2.05 9.05 14.12
N TYR A 376 -2.58 9.87 15.02
CA TYR A 376 -3.97 9.73 15.48
C TYR A 376 -5.00 9.95 14.37
N ALA A 377 -4.77 10.90 13.47
CA ALA A 377 -5.62 11.12 12.30
C ALA A 377 -5.60 9.89 11.38
N MET A 378 -4.43 9.34 11.11
CA MET A 378 -4.22 8.13 10.31
C MET A 378 -4.93 6.92 10.92
N LYS A 379 -4.80 6.69 12.25
CA LYS A 379 -5.52 5.63 12.97
C LYS A 379 -7.03 5.77 12.86
N ARG A 380 -7.55 6.99 12.92
CA ARG A 380 -8.99 7.27 12.74
C ARG A 380 -9.47 6.94 11.34
N ASP A 381 -8.66 7.25 10.32
CA ASP A 381 -9.00 6.95 8.93
C ASP A 381 -8.92 5.44 8.66
N PHE A 382 -7.94 4.72 9.20
CA PHE A 382 -7.92 3.25 9.20
C PHE A 382 -9.18 2.66 9.83
N ARG A 383 -9.63 3.21 10.96
CA ARG A 383 -10.87 2.74 11.61
C ARG A 383 -12.11 2.97 10.74
N ARG A 384 -12.17 4.09 9.99
CA ARG A 384 -13.28 4.37 9.04
C ARG A 384 -13.28 3.38 7.88
N VAL A 385 -12.13 3.13 7.28
CA VAL A 385 -11.95 2.15 6.22
C VAL A 385 -12.34 0.75 6.71
N TRP A 386 -11.85 0.34 7.87
CA TRP A 386 -12.18 -0.95 8.47
C TRP A 386 -13.69 -1.12 8.75
N ASN A 387 -14.35 -0.11 9.27
CA ASN A 387 -15.79 -0.15 9.53
C ASN A 387 -16.60 -0.23 8.23
N TYR A 388 -16.18 0.45 7.17
CA TYR A 388 -16.83 0.39 5.87
C TYR A 388 -16.73 -1.01 5.26
N PHE A 389 -15.54 -1.61 5.22
CA PHE A 389 -15.34 -2.96 4.67
C PHE A 389 -15.75 -4.09 5.63
N GLY A 390 -15.79 -3.86 6.93
CA GLY A 390 -16.20 -4.84 7.93
C GLY A 390 -17.73 -4.96 8.09
N ALA A 391 -18.49 -3.92 7.84
CA ALA A 391 -19.94 -3.91 7.92
C ALA A 391 -20.64 -4.65 6.76
N GLU A 392 -19.95 -4.80 5.62
CA GLU A 392 -20.46 -5.63 4.50
C GLU A 392 -20.27 -7.15 4.69
N LYS A 393 -19.66 -7.58 5.80
CA LYS A 393 -19.35 -9.00 6.08
C LYS A 393 -20.20 -9.63 7.18
N MET A 394 -21.14 -8.90 7.80
CA MET A 394 -22.16 -9.46 8.68
C MET A 394 -23.52 -9.53 7.97
#